data_ab237fd186b2affe74929b378e42489d
#
_entry.id   ab237fd186b2affe74929b378e42489d
#
_cell.length_a   1.000
_cell.length_b   1.000
_cell.length_c   1.000
_cell.angle_alpha   90.00
_cell.angle_beta   90.00
_cell.angle_gamma   90.00
#
_symmetry.space_group_name_H-M   'P 1'
#
loop_
_entity.id
_entity.type
_entity.pdbx_description
1 polymer ?
#
loop_
_entity_poly.entity_id
_entity_poly.type
_entity_poly.pdbx_seq_one_letter_code
_entity_poly.pdbx_strand_id
1 'polypeptide(L)'
;DLGDVPFPEANDNEKCIERISSFYDHIEKLEKPVVSIGGDHSITGGILQSLAKKNSKLTKGQKVSIVHFDAHTDCYEKLDHFLGAKKSAAHWASYLVKQGNVDPTTSTQIGIRGNPRTLDWLQASYDIGYQVITMEEYKEFGHEKSSKMILDRLGDNPIYITFDLDCLDATVAPGVANIESAFRGFNMDEVRKLIQSLKGKNIIGGDVACLMPTKDSPNQITSMVASAVMFEIICLISLNLNNK
;
A
#
# COMPACT_ATOMS: atom_id res chain seq x y z
N ASP A 1 -15.46 -12.24 6.50
CA ASP A 1 -14.48 -11.88 7.52
C ASP A 1 -13.64 -13.12 7.87
N LEU A 2 -12.32 -12.97 7.82
CA LEU A 2 -11.36 -14.06 8.08
C LEU A 2 -10.68 -13.92 9.45
N GLY A 3 -11.09 -12.93 10.24
CA GLY A 3 -10.57 -12.66 11.56
C GLY A 3 -9.26 -11.88 11.58
N ASP A 4 -8.63 -11.84 12.74
CA ASP A 4 -7.44 -11.06 13.01
C ASP A 4 -6.20 -11.96 13.10
N VAL A 5 -5.05 -11.41 12.69
CA VAL A 5 -3.76 -12.05 12.90
C VAL A 5 -3.31 -11.78 14.34
N PRO A 6 -3.16 -12.80 15.19
CA PRO A 6 -2.69 -12.60 16.57
C PRO A 6 -1.19 -12.34 16.61
N PHE A 7 -0.76 -11.40 17.47
CA PHE A 7 0.66 -11.00 17.64
C PHE A 7 1.13 -11.17 19.09
N PRO A 8 1.33 -12.41 19.59
CA PRO A 8 1.86 -12.61 20.93
C PRO A 8 3.29 -12.10 21.08
N GLU A 9 4.06 -11.99 19.98
CA GLU A 9 5.42 -11.46 19.94
C GLU A 9 5.44 -10.02 19.37
N ALA A 10 4.53 -9.15 19.80
CA ALA A 10 4.35 -7.82 19.23
C ALA A 10 5.60 -6.89 19.32
N ASN A 11 6.58 -7.25 20.13
CA ASN A 11 7.86 -6.54 20.24
C ASN A 11 8.96 -7.06 19.28
N ASP A 12 8.64 -8.07 18.45
CA ASP A 12 9.56 -8.66 17.47
C ASP A 12 8.94 -8.50 16.07
N ASN A 13 9.41 -7.49 15.35
CA ASN A 13 8.83 -7.12 14.05
C ASN A 13 8.97 -8.23 13.01
N GLU A 14 10.13 -8.90 12.94
CA GLU A 14 10.35 -9.99 12.00
C GLU A 14 9.37 -11.16 12.23
N LYS A 15 9.14 -11.52 13.49
CA LYS A 15 8.16 -12.55 13.83
C LYS A 15 6.72 -12.12 13.51
N CYS A 16 6.38 -10.84 13.70
CA CYS A 16 5.08 -10.32 13.28
C CYS A 16 4.89 -10.48 11.76
N ILE A 17 5.89 -10.12 10.96
CA ILE A 17 5.84 -10.28 9.50
C ILE A 17 5.74 -11.75 9.08
N GLU A 18 6.50 -12.64 9.72
CA GLU A 18 6.41 -14.09 9.48
C GLU A 18 5.02 -14.64 9.83
N ARG A 19 4.40 -14.15 10.89
CA ARG A 19 3.06 -14.55 11.31
C ARG A 19 2.00 -14.08 10.33
N ILE A 20 2.10 -12.84 9.83
CA ILE A 20 1.24 -12.35 8.77
C ILE A 20 1.38 -13.24 7.53
N SER A 21 2.61 -13.47 7.07
CA SER A 21 2.87 -14.30 5.90
C SER A 21 2.30 -15.71 6.06
N SER A 22 2.47 -16.34 7.22
CA SER A 22 1.94 -17.66 7.50
C SER A 22 0.40 -17.70 7.52
N PHE A 23 -0.25 -16.67 8.04
CA PHE A 23 -1.70 -16.53 8.00
C PHE A 23 -2.19 -16.42 6.55
N TYR A 24 -1.51 -15.59 5.74
CA TYR A 24 -1.86 -15.41 4.34
C TYR A 24 -1.55 -16.62 3.46
N ASP A 25 -0.67 -17.52 3.86
CA ASP A 25 -0.47 -18.82 3.21
C ASP A 25 -1.72 -19.72 3.25
N HIS A 26 -2.58 -19.54 4.24
CA HIS A 26 -3.88 -20.21 4.29
C HIS A 26 -4.91 -19.51 3.42
N ILE A 27 -4.90 -18.17 3.40
CA ILE A 27 -5.81 -17.35 2.59
C ILE A 27 -5.51 -17.53 1.09
N GLU A 28 -4.25 -17.56 0.70
CA GLU A 28 -3.81 -17.74 -0.69
C GLU A 28 -4.41 -19.02 -1.33
N LYS A 29 -4.58 -20.09 -0.53
CA LYS A 29 -5.19 -21.35 -0.99
C LYS A 29 -6.66 -21.20 -1.40
N LEU A 30 -7.34 -20.15 -0.96
CA LEU A 30 -8.72 -19.86 -1.36
C LEU A 30 -8.81 -19.29 -2.78
N GLU A 31 -7.70 -18.85 -3.34
CA GLU A 31 -7.61 -18.25 -4.68
C GLU A 31 -8.57 -17.06 -4.87
N LYS A 32 -8.83 -16.33 -3.79
CA LYS A 32 -9.74 -15.18 -3.75
C LYS A 32 -8.98 -13.89 -3.43
N PRO A 33 -9.32 -12.77 -4.07
CA PRO A 33 -8.84 -11.46 -3.64
C PRO A 33 -9.23 -11.17 -2.19
N VAL A 34 -8.37 -10.47 -1.49
CA VAL A 34 -8.60 -10.08 -0.08
C VAL A 34 -8.31 -8.60 0.13
N VAL A 35 -9.04 -7.99 1.07
CA VAL A 35 -8.78 -6.65 1.53
C VAL A 35 -8.51 -6.69 3.03
N SER A 36 -7.46 -6.01 3.45
CA SER A 36 -6.96 -6.02 4.82
C SER A 36 -6.98 -4.62 5.40
N ILE A 37 -7.09 -4.55 6.71
CA ILE A 37 -6.82 -3.31 7.45
C ILE A 37 -5.78 -3.62 8.50
N GLY A 38 -4.85 -2.71 8.69
CA GLY A 38 -3.75 -2.99 9.60
C GLY A 38 -3.24 -1.80 10.38
N GLY A 39 -2.22 -2.13 11.18
CA GLY A 39 -1.36 -1.22 11.87
C GLY A 39 -0.36 -0.57 10.92
N ASP A 40 0.94 -0.61 11.28
CA ASP A 40 1.96 0.03 10.45
C ASP A 40 2.10 -0.66 9.07
N HIS A 41 2.71 0.05 8.12
CA HIS A 41 2.76 -0.35 6.72
C HIS A 41 3.63 -1.60 6.44
N SER A 42 4.32 -2.15 7.44
CA SER A 42 5.03 -3.43 7.30
C SER A 42 4.12 -4.61 6.98
N ILE A 43 2.82 -4.49 7.26
CA ILE A 43 1.82 -5.52 6.95
C ILE A 43 1.83 -5.91 5.47
N THR A 44 1.93 -4.94 4.56
CA THR A 44 1.97 -5.17 3.11
C THR A 44 3.10 -6.11 2.73
N GLY A 45 4.25 -5.96 3.40
CA GLY A 45 5.37 -6.87 3.23
C GLY A 45 5.05 -8.32 3.59
N GLY A 46 4.43 -8.54 4.74
CA GLY A 46 4.01 -9.88 5.19
C GLY A 46 2.94 -10.49 4.29
N ILE A 47 1.96 -9.69 3.85
CA ILE A 47 0.88 -10.10 2.96
C ILE A 47 1.44 -10.54 1.60
N LEU A 48 2.21 -9.71 0.95
CA LEU A 48 2.70 -9.97 -0.41
C LEU A 48 3.80 -11.03 -0.46
N GLN A 49 4.54 -11.28 0.62
CA GLN A 49 5.43 -12.45 0.69
C GLN A 49 4.67 -13.76 0.48
N SER A 50 3.41 -13.83 0.90
CA SER A 50 2.56 -14.98 0.68
C SER A 50 1.77 -14.91 -0.63
N LEU A 51 0.99 -13.84 -0.83
CA LEU A 51 0.09 -13.73 -1.98
C LEU A 51 0.83 -13.66 -3.33
N ALA A 52 2.05 -13.11 -3.35
CA ALA A 52 2.85 -12.94 -4.55
C ALA A 52 4.08 -13.87 -4.60
N LYS A 53 4.06 -14.99 -3.87
CA LYS A 53 5.13 -15.98 -3.96
C LYS A 53 5.14 -16.69 -5.32
N LYS A 54 6.31 -17.20 -5.73
CA LYS A 54 6.52 -17.82 -7.05
C LYS A 54 5.54 -18.94 -7.39
N ASN A 55 5.03 -19.65 -6.41
CA ASN A 55 4.06 -20.75 -6.58
C ASN A 55 2.64 -20.36 -6.16
N SER A 56 2.35 -19.08 -6.03
CA SER A 56 1.00 -18.59 -5.70
C SER A 56 0.02 -18.94 -6.83
N LYS A 57 -1.09 -19.52 -6.45
CA LYS A 57 -2.20 -19.82 -7.36
C LYS A 57 -2.99 -18.57 -7.71
N LEU A 58 -3.11 -17.62 -6.77
CA LEU A 58 -3.83 -16.37 -6.96
C LEU A 58 -3.18 -15.52 -8.05
N THR A 59 -1.85 -15.42 -8.06
CA THR A 59 -1.09 -14.67 -9.07
C THR A 59 -0.61 -15.54 -10.23
N LYS A 60 -0.82 -16.86 -10.16
CA LYS A 60 -0.27 -17.85 -11.10
C LYS A 60 1.25 -17.74 -11.24
N GLY A 61 1.91 -17.41 -10.15
CA GLY A 61 3.37 -17.22 -10.07
C GLY A 61 3.88 -15.94 -10.73
N GLN A 62 3.01 -15.05 -11.19
CA GLN A 62 3.41 -13.75 -11.72
C GLN A 62 3.81 -12.81 -10.58
N LYS A 63 4.74 -11.90 -10.88
CA LYS A 63 5.00 -10.76 -10.00
C LYS A 63 3.78 -9.84 -9.96
N VAL A 64 3.64 -9.14 -8.86
CA VAL A 64 2.54 -8.20 -8.64
C VAL A 64 2.99 -6.78 -8.96
N SER A 65 2.15 -6.03 -9.66
CA SER A 65 2.27 -4.57 -9.73
C SER A 65 1.59 -3.96 -8.51
N ILE A 66 2.21 -2.99 -7.88
CA ILE A 66 1.58 -2.25 -6.79
C ILE A 66 1.17 -0.84 -7.23
N VAL A 67 0.00 -0.41 -6.77
CA VAL A 67 -0.38 1.01 -6.73
C VAL A 67 -0.34 1.41 -5.27
N HIS A 68 0.72 2.13 -4.92
CA HIS A 68 1.09 2.47 -3.56
C HIS A 68 0.74 3.94 -3.29
N PHE A 69 -0.32 4.15 -2.52
CA PHE A 69 -0.72 5.46 -2.00
C PHE A 69 -0.04 5.67 -0.65
N ASP A 70 0.80 6.68 -0.55
CA ASP A 70 1.58 6.93 0.66
C ASP A 70 2.17 8.34 0.63
N ALA A 71 2.49 8.90 1.78
CA ALA A 71 3.35 10.06 1.88
C ALA A 71 4.85 9.69 1.78
N HIS A 72 5.19 8.41 1.96
CA HIS A 72 6.54 7.86 2.00
C HIS A 72 6.76 6.83 0.88
N THR A 73 8.02 6.57 0.55
CA THR A 73 8.35 5.55 -0.48
C THR A 73 8.52 4.14 0.10
N ASP A 74 8.76 4.03 1.40
CA ASP A 74 9.04 2.77 2.10
C ASP A 74 10.18 1.93 1.47
N CYS A 75 11.10 2.63 0.81
CA CYS A 75 12.28 2.08 0.15
C CYS A 75 13.59 2.49 0.86
N TYR A 76 13.56 2.71 2.17
CA TYR A 76 14.68 3.31 2.95
C TYR A 76 15.65 2.26 3.47
N GLU A 77 16.27 1.47 2.63
CA GLU A 77 17.13 0.32 3.02
C GLU A 77 18.26 0.64 3.98
N LYS A 78 18.77 1.87 3.94
CA LYS A 78 19.89 2.32 4.78
C LYS A 78 19.42 3.01 6.07
N LEU A 79 18.11 3.12 6.25
CA LEU A 79 17.52 3.75 7.41
C LEU A 79 17.36 2.72 8.52
N ASP A 80 18.02 2.92 9.66
CA ASP A 80 17.69 2.18 10.86
C ASP A 80 16.30 2.60 11.34
N HIS A 81 15.38 1.68 11.32
CA HIS A 81 14.00 1.89 11.71
C HIS A 81 13.57 0.80 12.68
N PHE A 82 12.68 1.12 13.60
CA PHE A 82 12.06 0.20 14.53
C PHE A 82 13.06 -0.73 15.24
N LEU A 83 14.02 -0.14 15.99
CA LEU A 83 15.07 -0.88 16.72
C LEU A 83 15.98 -1.74 15.82
N GLY A 84 16.17 -1.35 14.58
CA GLY A 84 17.03 -2.05 13.61
C GLY A 84 16.34 -3.18 12.85
N ALA A 85 15.01 -3.27 12.90
CA ALA A 85 14.25 -4.24 12.10
C ALA A 85 14.56 -4.11 10.60
N LYS A 86 14.71 -5.25 9.92
CA LYS A 86 15.02 -5.30 8.49
C LYS A 86 13.77 -5.35 7.61
N LYS A 87 12.64 -5.75 8.18
CA LYS A 87 11.34 -5.85 7.52
C LYS A 87 10.32 -4.93 8.19
N SER A 88 10.62 -3.64 8.26
CA SER A 88 9.73 -2.63 8.86
C SER A 88 8.91 -1.92 7.81
N ALA A 89 8.01 -1.02 8.25
CA ALA A 89 7.27 -0.10 7.39
C ALA A 89 8.20 0.64 6.42
N ALA A 90 9.38 1.06 6.85
CA ALA A 90 10.34 1.79 6.02
C ALA A 90 11.03 0.94 4.91
N HIS A 91 10.85 -0.37 4.88
CA HIS A 91 11.65 -1.26 4.02
C HIS A 91 10.84 -2.18 3.10
N TRP A 92 9.55 -2.35 3.34
CA TRP A 92 8.77 -3.40 2.67
C TRP A 92 8.76 -3.26 1.15
N ALA A 93 8.68 -2.06 0.62
CA ALA A 93 8.62 -1.83 -0.81
C ALA A 93 9.92 -2.20 -1.53
N SER A 94 11.07 -2.12 -0.85
CA SER A 94 12.36 -2.52 -1.41
C SER A 94 12.62 -4.02 -1.27
N TYR A 95 12.37 -4.64 -0.11
CA TYR A 95 12.68 -6.04 0.04
C TYR A 95 11.77 -6.97 -0.76
N LEU A 96 10.49 -6.61 -1.00
CA LEU A 96 9.59 -7.37 -1.86
C LEU A 96 10.06 -7.42 -3.32
N VAL A 97 10.65 -6.35 -3.82
CA VAL A 97 11.27 -6.33 -5.15
C VAL A 97 12.48 -7.26 -5.19
N LYS A 98 13.36 -7.20 -4.18
CA LYS A 98 14.53 -8.08 -4.08
C LYS A 98 14.16 -9.55 -3.97
N GLN A 99 13.06 -9.87 -3.31
CA GLN A 99 12.53 -11.23 -3.21
C GLN A 99 11.81 -11.70 -4.48
N GLY A 100 11.53 -10.78 -5.41
CA GLY A 100 10.86 -11.09 -6.67
C GLY A 100 9.33 -11.19 -6.56
N ASN A 101 8.72 -10.70 -5.49
CA ASN A 101 7.28 -10.67 -5.31
C ASN A 101 6.63 -9.53 -6.11
N VAL A 102 7.29 -8.38 -6.18
CA VAL A 102 6.79 -7.15 -6.82
C VAL A 102 7.61 -6.84 -8.06
N ASP A 103 6.94 -6.38 -9.11
CA ASP A 103 7.57 -5.79 -10.29
C ASP A 103 7.57 -4.26 -10.17
N PRO A 104 8.70 -3.63 -9.84
CA PRO A 104 8.76 -2.19 -9.69
C PRO A 104 8.60 -1.45 -11.02
N THR A 105 8.92 -2.11 -12.15
CA THR A 105 8.85 -1.48 -13.47
C THR A 105 7.41 -1.27 -13.97
N THR A 106 6.45 -1.94 -13.34
CA THR A 106 5.01 -1.80 -13.60
C THR A 106 4.26 -1.25 -12.38
N SER A 107 4.98 -0.74 -11.39
CA SER A 107 4.42 -0.24 -10.13
C SER A 107 4.58 1.27 -10.00
N THR A 108 3.65 1.88 -9.28
CA THR A 108 3.64 3.33 -9.02
C THR A 108 3.44 3.63 -7.54
N GLN A 109 4.25 4.55 -7.02
CA GLN A 109 4.10 5.19 -5.72
C GLN A 109 3.53 6.59 -5.93
N ILE A 110 2.44 6.95 -5.28
CA ILE A 110 1.75 8.23 -5.49
C ILE A 110 1.36 8.89 -4.17
N GLY A 111 1.50 10.22 -4.11
CA GLY A 111 1.20 11.00 -2.91
C GLY A 111 2.44 11.36 -2.10
N ILE A 112 3.61 10.96 -2.60
CA ILE A 112 4.88 11.06 -1.88
C ILE A 112 5.21 12.53 -1.58
N ARG A 113 5.36 12.85 -0.29
CA ARG A 113 5.69 14.21 0.18
C ARG A 113 6.41 14.21 1.54
N GLY A 114 6.51 13.03 2.15
CA GLY A 114 6.99 12.87 3.52
C GLY A 114 8.44 13.29 3.67
N ASN A 115 8.73 13.80 4.78
CA ASN A 115 9.96 14.15 5.47
C ASN A 115 11.28 13.87 4.72
N PRO A 116 11.64 14.65 3.70
CA PRO A 116 12.89 14.44 2.98
C PRO A 116 14.08 14.74 3.88
N ARG A 117 14.94 13.73 4.10
CA ARG A 117 16.16 13.87 4.93
C ARG A 117 17.38 14.29 4.11
N THR A 118 17.34 14.04 2.79
CA THR A 118 18.42 14.33 1.84
C THR A 118 17.82 14.85 0.54
N LEU A 119 18.62 15.50 -0.31
CA LEU A 119 18.15 16.00 -1.60
C LEU A 119 17.77 14.88 -2.58
N ASP A 120 18.35 13.70 -2.39
CA ASP A 120 18.15 12.50 -3.20
C ASP A 120 17.18 11.48 -2.56
N TRP A 121 16.31 11.94 -1.70
CA TRP A 121 15.43 11.11 -0.88
C TRP A 121 14.51 10.14 -1.67
N LEU A 122 14.23 10.43 -2.95
CA LEU A 122 13.47 9.57 -3.85
C LEU A 122 14.35 8.58 -4.64
N GLN A 123 15.68 8.78 -4.62
CA GLN A 123 16.59 8.04 -5.50
C GLN A 123 16.51 6.54 -5.30
N ALA A 124 16.35 6.09 -4.05
CA ALA A 124 16.20 4.66 -3.75
C ALA A 124 15.01 4.01 -4.48
N SER A 125 13.88 4.71 -4.62
CA SER A 125 12.73 4.21 -5.37
C SER A 125 12.98 4.18 -6.87
N TYR A 126 13.62 5.20 -7.40
CA TYR A 126 13.99 5.26 -8.83
C TYR A 126 15.01 4.18 -9.19
N ASP A 127 16.04 3.96 -8.37
CA ASP A 127 17.07 2.96 -8.58
C ASP A 127 16.51 1.53 -8.59
N ILE A 128 15.47 1.28 -7.77
CA ILE A 128 14.75 0.02 -7.75
C ILE A 128 13.86 -0.15 -8.99
N GLY A 129 13.39 0.97 -9.59
CA GLY A 129 12.59 0.98 -10.81
C GLY A 129 11.14 1.42 -10.64
N TYR A 130 10.73 1.92 -9.48
CA TYR A 130 9.39 2.48 -9.29
C TYR A 130 9.16 3.76 -10.08
N GLN A 131 7.93 3.95 -10.56
CA GLN A 131 7.43 5.28 -10.88
C GLN A 131 7.02 5.96 -9.58
N VAL A 132 7.50 7.17 -9.36
CA VAL A 132 7.08 7.99 -8.22
C VAL A 132 6.34 9.21 -8.76
N ILE A 133 5.17 9.47 -8.22
CA ILE A 133 4.39 10.69 -8.44
C ILE A 133 4.29 11.40 -7.10
N THR A 134 5.08 12.44 -6.93
CA THR A 134 5.03 13.25 -5.71
C THR A 134 3.68 13.96 -5.59
N MET A 135 3.34 14.37 -4.38
CA MET A 135 2.11 15.13 -4.16
C MET A 135 2.12 16.47 -4.89
N GLU A 136 3.30 17.07 -5.06
CA GLU A 136 3.48 18.30 -5.82
C GLU A 136 3.19 18.08 -7.31
N GLU A 137 3.77 17.05 -7.92
CA GLU A 137 3.47 16.66 -9.29
C GLU A 137 2.01 16.31 -9.49
N TYR A 138 1.38 15.58 -8.55
CA TYR A 138 -0.05 15.29 -8.61
C TYR A 138 -0.90 16.57 -8.63
N LYS A 139 -0.58 17.55 -7.79
CA LYS A 139 -1.30 18.85 -7.77
C LYS A 139 -1.09 19.66 -9.06
N GLU A 140 0.05 19.52 -9.71
CA GLU A 140 0.31 20.12 -11.01
C GLU A 140 -0.43 19.38 -12.16
N PHE A 141 -0.36 18.04 -12.15
CA PHE A 141 -0.89 17.22 -13.25
C PHE A 141 -2.40 17.02 -13.20
N GLY A 142 -2.98 17.01 -11.98
CA GLY A 142 -4.37 16.65 -11.75
C GLY A 142 -4.61 15.14 -11.85
N HIS A 143 -5.83 14.73 -11.50
CA HIS A 143 -6.18 13.31 -11.40
C HIS A 143 -6.20 12.60 -12.76
N GLU A 144 -6.59 13.25 -13.85
CA GLU A 144 -6.67 12.62 -15.17
C GLU A 144 -5.30 12.21 -15.69
N LYS A 145 -4.33 13.14 -15.67
CA LYS A 145 -2.97 12.86 -16.11
C LYS A 145 -2.30 11.84 -15.19
N SER A 146 -2.46 11.98 -13.87
CA SER A 146 -1.88 11.03 -12.91
C SER A 146 -2.47 9.63 -13.05
N SER A 147 -3.79 9.51 -13.23
CA SER A 147 -4.44 8.23 -13.52
C SER A 147 -3.92 7.60 -14.81
N LYS A 148 -3.76 8.41 -15.87
CA LYS A 148 -3.19 7.92 -17.12
C LYS A 148 -1.77 7.42 -16.94
N MET A 149 -0.91 8.14 -16.20
CA MET A 149 0.46 7.72 -15.92
C MET A 149 0.49 6.37 -15.17
N ILE A 150 -0.39 6.17 -14.18
CA ILE A 150 -0.52 4.90 -13.47
C ILE A 150 -0.95 3.80 -14.45
N LEU A 151 -2.00 4.03 -15.23
CA LEU A 151 -2.54 3.04 -16.16
C LEU A 151 -1.56 2.65 -17.27
N ASP A 152 -0.82 3.62 -17.81
CA ASP A 152 0.22 3.39 -18.82
C ASP A 152 1.41 2.59 -18.25
N ARG A 153 1.69 2.75 -16.93
CA ARG A 153 2.75 2.03 -16.23
C ARG A 153 2.36 0.59 -15.91
N LEU A 154 1.10 0.37 -15.54
CA LEU A 154 0.58 -0.95 -15.23
C LEU A 154 0.59 -1.84 -16.48
N GLY A 155 1.33 -2.95 -16.42
CA GLY A 155 1.27 -3.99 -17.45
C GLY A 155 0.05 -4.92 -17.26
N ASP A 156 0.23 -6.19 -17.65
CA ASP A 156 -0.78 -7.25 -17.49
C ASP A 156 -0.63 -8.02 -16.17
N ASN A 157 0.26 -7.58 -15.29
CA ASN A 157 0.49 -8.20 -14.00
C ASN A 157 -0.77 -8.10 -13.11
N PRO A 158 -0.96 -9.05 -12.18
CA PRO A 158 -1.90 -8.87 -11.09
C PRO A 158 -1.57 -7.61 -10.28
N ILE A 159 -2.60 -6.86 -9.87
CA ILE A 159 -2.43 -5.57 -9.20
C ILE A 159 -2.83 -5.70 -7.73
N TYR A 160 -2.01 -5.17 -6.84
CA TYR A 160 -2.32 -4.99 -5.44
C TYR A 160 -2.33 -3.49 -5.10
N ILE A 161 -3.39 -3.05 -4.43
CA ILE A 161 -3.53 -1.66 -3.98
C ILE A 161 -3.14 -1.60 -2.51
N THR A 162 -2.11 -0.84 -2.19
CA THR A 162 -1.73 -0.58 -0.80
C THR A 162 -1.91 0.90 -0.49
N PHE A 163 -2.57 1.19 0.60
CA PHE A 163 -3.02 2.51 0.95
C PHE A 163 -2.60 2.88 2.37
N ASP A 164 -1.55 3.67 2.49
CA ASP A 164 -1.24 4.33 3.76
C ASP A 164 -2.14 5.54 3.96
N LEU A 165 -2.80 5.59 5.11
CA LEU A 165 -3.71 6.69 5.44
C LEU A 165 -2.99 8.04 5.58
N ASP A 166 -1.68 8.05 5.77
CA ASP A 166 -0.90 9.29 5.87
C ASP A 166 -0.67 9.98 4.52
N CYS A 167 -1.01 9.32 3.39
CA CYS A 167 -1.07 9.99 2.09
C CYS A 167 -2.17 11.06 2.05
N LEU A 168 -3.20 10.92 2.90
CA LEU A 168 -4.27 11.88 3.04
C LEU A 168 -3.81 13.13 3.79
N ASP A 169 -4.48 14.24 3.52
CA ASP A 169 -4.27 15.45 4.31
C ASP A 169 -4.63 15.20 5.79
N ALA A 170 -3.83 15.73 6.69
CA ALA A 170 -4.04 15.56 8.14
C ALA A 170 -5.39 16.10 8.63
N THR A 171 -6.03 16.99 7.87
CA THR A 171 -7.40 17.46 8.15
C THR A 171 -8.47 16.43 7.78
N VAL A 172 -8.12 15.46 6.92
CA VAL A 172 -9.00 14.36 6.48
C VAL A 172 -8.78 13.13 7.34
N ALA A 173 -7.52 12.78 7.62
CA ALA A 173 -7.13 11.58 8.37
C ALA A 173 -6.12 11.91 9.49
N PRO A 174 -6.57 12.51 10.62
CA PRO A 174 -5.67 12.85 11.73
C PRO A 174 -5.23 11.65 12.56
N GLY A 175 -5.92 10.51 12.52
CA GLY A 175 -5.65 9.32 13.33
C GLY A 175 -4.62 8.39 12.71
N VAL A 176 -3.45 8.92 12.35
CA VAL A 176 -2.32 8.17 11.77
C VAL A 176 -1.07 8.29 12.66
N ALA A 177 -0.11 7.38 12.48
CA ALA A 177 1.12 7.39 13.26
C ALA A 177 2.02 8.56 12.87
N ASN A 178 2.19 8.83 11.59
CA ASN A 178 2.97 9.92 11.04
C ASN A 178 2.05 10.95 10.41
N ILE A 179 1.84 12.06 11.10
CA ILE A 179 1.16 13.20 10.51
C ILE A 179 2.19 13.96 9.69
N GLU A 180 2.09 13.85 8.37
CA GLU A 180 2.93 14.62 7.48
C GLU A 180 2.49 16.09 7.40
N SER A 181 3.42 16.95 7.03
CA SER A 181 3.23 18.40 7.03
C SER A 181 1.95 18.78 6.30
N ALA A 182 1.20 19.61 6.99
CA ALA A 182 -0.18 19.94 6.73
C ALA A 182 -0.45 20.53 5.35
N PHE A 183 -1.69 20.36 4.91
CA PHE A 183 -2.36 21.10 3.84
C PHE A 183 -1.92 20.74 2.42
N ARG A 184 -1.31 19.58 2.21
CA ARG A 184 -0.90 19.12 0.89
C ARG A 184 -1.16 17.64 0.61
N GLY A 185 -1.83 16.91 1.51
CA GLY A 185 -2.24 15.52 1.28
C GLY A 185 -3.40 15.42 0.30
N PHE A 186 -3.79 14.19 -0.02
CA PHE A 186 -5.00 13.93 -0.77
C PHE A 186 -6.26 14.25 0.04
N ASN A 187 -7.29 14.71 -0.64
CA ASN A 187 -8.66 14.62 -0.14
C ASN A 187 -9.36 13.35 -0.65
N MET A 188 -10.50 13.00 -0.07
CA MET A 188 -11.20 11.75 -0.41
C MET A 188 -11.76 11.72 -1.83
N ASP A 189 -12.12 12.86 -2.44
CA ASP A 189 -12.60 12.88 -3.82
C ASP A 189 -11.45 12.57 -4.82
N GLU A 190 -10.25 13.09 -4.55
CA GLU A 190 -9.04 12.79 -5.33
C GLU A 190 -8.70 11.30 -5.26
N VAL A 191 -8.67 10.73 -4.04
CA VAL A 191 -8.41 9.31 -3.81
C VAL A 191 -9.42 8.43 -4.52
N ARG A 192 -10.71 8.71 -4.35
CA ARG A 192 -11.78 7.96 -4.98
C ARG A 192 -11.63 7.93 -6.50
N LYS A 193 -11.34 9.07 -7.13
CA LYS A 193 -11.13 9.16 -8.58
C LYS A 193 -9.93 8.34 -9.05
N LEU A 194 -8.80 8.39 -8.31
CA LEU A 194 -7.61 7.61 -8.61
C LEU A 194 -7.89 6.10 -8.48
N ILE A 195 -8.51 5.65 -7.39
CA ILE A 195 -8.87 4.24 -7.20
C ILE A 195 -9.84 3.78 -8.30
N GLN A 196 -10.88 4.54 -8.59
CA GLN A 196 -11.87 4.19 -9.61
C GLN A 196 -11.30 4.16 -11.03
N SER A 197 -10.20 4.88 -11.30
CA SER A 197 -9.51 4.79 -12.60
C SER A 197 -8.98 3.39 -12.91
N LEU A 198 -8.77 2.55 -11.87
CA LEU A 198 -8.31 1.16 -12.00
C LEU A 198 -9.43 0.18 -12.37
N LYS A 199 -10.65 0.65 -12.65
CA LYS A 199 -11.77 -0.18 -13.07
C LYS A 199 -11.40 -1.04 -14.29
N GLY A 200 -11.71 -2.34 -14.22
CA GLY A 200 -11.41 -3.31 -15.27
C GLY A 200 -10.01 -3.92 -15.21
N LYS A 201 -9.16 -3.47 -14.28
CA LYS A 201 -7.84 -4.07 -14.06
C LYS A 201 -7.93 -5.29 -13.14
N ASN A 202 -6.97 -6.22 -13.26
CA ASN A 202 -6.93 -7.44 -12.46
C ASN A 202 -6.46 -7.18 -11.02
N ILE A 203 -7.35 -6.66 -10.17
CA ILE A 203 -7.06 -6.38 -8.76
C ILE A 203 -7.15 -7.68 -7.97
N ILE A 204 -6.04 -8.12 -7.37
CA ILE A 204 -5.95 -9.35 -6.57
C ILE A 204 -6.10 -9.12 -5.07
N GLY A 205 -6.15 -7.88 -4.63
CA GLY A 205 -6.33 -7.51 -3.24
C GLY A 205 -5.87 -6.09 -2.96
N GLY A 206 -5.92 -5.73 -1.70
CA GLY A 206 -5.38 -4.49 -1.20
C GLY A 206 -5.36 -4.43 0.31
N ASP A 207 -4.70 -3.41 0.83
CA ASP A 207 -4.73 -3.08 2.25
C ASP A 207 -4.87 -1.58 2.50
N VAL A 208 -5.32 -1.27 3.71
CA VAL A 208 -5.32 0.07 4.29
C VAL A 208 -4.48 0.02 5.55
N ALA A 209 -3.40 0.78 5.58
CA ALA A 209 -2.40 0.78 6.63
C ALA A 209 -2.41 2.08 7.45
N CYS A 210 -1.70 2.07 8.55
CA CYS A 210 -1.40 3.20 9.44
C CYS A 210 -2.59 3.81 10.17
N LEU A 211 -3.73 3.10 10.25
CA LEU A 211 -4.81 3.52 11.14
C LEU A 211 -4.37 3.43 12.61
N MET A 212 -4.49 4.53 13.31
CA MET A 212 -4.19 4.62 14.74
C MET A 212 -5.43 5.06 15.53
N PRO A 213 -6.34 4.15 15.89
CA PRO A 213 -7.63 4.49 16.50
C PRO A 213 -7.51 5.29 17.80
N THR A 214 -6.42 5.09 18.56
CA THR A 214 -6.15 5.81 19.82
C THR A 214 -5.79 7.29 19.61
N LYS A 215 -5.43 7.69 18.38
CA LYS A 215 -5.15 9.07 17.98
C LYS A 215 -6.22 9.67 17.09
N ASP A 216 -7.23 8.88 16.74
CA ASP A 216 -8.35 9.38 15.93
C ASP A 216 -9.19 10.38 16.73
N SER A 217 -9.88 11.22 16.02
CA SER A 217 -10.81 12.19 16.62
C SER A 217 -11.99 11.48 17.32
N PRO A 218 -12.67 12.12 18.27
CA PRO A 218 -13.77 11.48 19.01
C PRO A 218 -14.89 10.94 18.12
N ASN A 219 -15.07 11.48 16.91
CA ASN A 219 -16.03 11.00 15.91
C ASN A 219 -15.45 9.94 14.97
N GLN A 220 -14.21 9.48 15.20
CA GLN A 220 -13.55 8.42 14.46
C GLN A 220 -13.49 8.66 12.94
N ILE A 221 -13.20 9.89 12.55
CA ILE A 221 -13.20 10.28 11.13
C ILE A 221 -12.18 9.48 10.31
N THR A 222 -10.99 9.22 10.85
CA THR A 222 -9.96 8.43 10.15
C THR A 222 -10.39 6.99 9.96
N SER A 223 -11.03 6.39 10.96
CA SER A 223 -11.61 5.03 10.86
C SER A 223 -12.70 4.96 9.79
N MET A 224 -13.55 6.00 9.69
CA MET A 224 -14.56 6.08 8.64
C MET A 224 -13.93 6.22 7.25
N VAL A 225 -12.88 7.03 7.13
CA VAL A 225 -12.13 7.20 5.89
C VAL A 225 -11.45 5.89 5.47
N ALA A 226 -10.81 5.18 6.40
CA ALA A 226 -10.22 3.87 6.16
C ALA A 226 -11.25 2.88 5.61
N SER A 227 -12.45 2.84 6.23
CA SER A 227 -13.56 2.00 5.78
C SER A 227 -14.03 2.36 4.37
N ALA A 228 -14.07 3.65 4.04
CA ALA A 228 -14.46 4.12 2.70
C ALA A 228 -13.44 3.70 1.63
N VAL A 229 -12.13 3.79 1.92
CA VAL A 229 -11.08 3.33 1.01
C VAL A 229 -11.15 1.81 0.82
N MET A 230 -11.30 1.03 1.91
CA MET A 230 -11.51 -0.42 1.81
C MET A 230 -12.71 -0.76 0.93
N PHE A 231 -13.82 -0.03 1.08
CA PHE A 231 -15.02 -0.25 0.29
C PHE A 231 -14.81 0.01 -1.20
N GLU A 232 -14.09 1.07 -1.58
CA GLU A 232 -13.73 1.34 -2.99
C GLU A 232 -12.88 0.19 -3.57
N ILE A 233 -11.91 -0.34 -2.83
CA ILE A 233 -11.09 -1.48 -3.27
C ILE A 233 -11.98 -2.74 -3.44
N ILE A 234 -12.88 -3.03 -2.49
CA ILE A 234 -13.82 -4.14 -2.58
C ILE A 234 -14.73 -4.01 -3.81
N CYS A 235 -15.21 -2.80 -4.10
CA CYS A 235 -16.03 -2.53 -5.28
C CYS A 235 -15.28 -2.83 -6.59
N LEU A 236 -14.01 -2.44 -6.69
CA LEU A 236 -13.17 -2.78 -7.86
C LEU A 236 -13.01 -4.29 -8.04
N ILE A 237 -12.72 -5.01 -6.96
CA ILE A 237 -12.60 -6.47 -6.96
C ILE A 237 -13.92 -7.10 -7.41
N SER A 238 -15.04 -6.66 -6.86
CA SER A 238 -16.37 -7.17 -7.20
C SER A 238 -16.73 -6.97 -8.68
N LEU A 239 -16.43 -5.80 -9.24
CA LEU A 239 -16.64 -5.51 -10.65
C LEU A 239 -15.83 -6.45 -11.55
N ASN A 240 -14.61 -6.77 -11.16
CA ASN A 240 -13.75 -7.68 -11.92
C ASN A 240 -14.21 -9.14 -11.85
N LEU A 241 -14.76 -9.58 -10.73
CA LEU A 241 -15.31 -10.94 -10.59
C LEU A 241 -16.58 -11.15 -11.42
N ASN A 242 -17.40 -10.11 -11.59
CA ASN A 242 -18.63 -10.17 -12.36
C ASN A 242 -18.42 -10.09 -13.89
N ASN A 243 -17.23 -9.71 -14.34
CA ASN A 243 -16.87 -9.61 -15.76
C ASN A 243 -16.09 -10.83 -16.27
N LYS A 244 -15.90 -11.86 -15.44
CA LYS A 244 -15.31 -13.17 -15.80
C LYS A 244 -16.40 -14.23 -15.91
#